data_d37c8b1811b2799efcc63ab9a3ff6222
#
_entry.id   d37c8b1811b2799efcc63ab9a3ff6222
#
_cell.length_a   1.000
_cell.length_b   1.000
_cell.length_c   1.000
_cell.angle_alpha   90.00
_cell.angle_beta   90.00
_cell.angle_gamma   90.00
#
_symmetry.space_group_name_H-M   'P 1'
#
loop_
_entity.id
_entity.type
_entity.pdbx_description
1 polymer ?
#
loop_
_entity_poly.entity_id
_entity_poly.type
_entity_poly.pdbx_seq_one_letter_code
_entity_poly.pdbx_strand_id
1 'polypeptide(L)'
;LSDYNPDYSNEDLLCLYMLTGGVPRYLSLLLDGGAYTKDEMIKAATEPYSPFLSDAKDILLSEIGKDYTIYFSILSLIAEGYTTQSEIDSVIGKNTGAYIEKLENIFCVIRKNKPLFSSKESRRAHWEIIDANMKFYFRFVYPNQNLIELEQFDRLREIVCRDYDTFTGKTLEMYFIELLKEKGGFSMLGPWWDSKGQNEIDIVSIDS
;
A
#
# COMPACT_ATOMS: atom_id res chain seq x y z
N LEU A 1 -6.64 -12.07 -12.77
CA LEU A 1 -7.27 -12.58 -11.53
C LEU A 1 -8.62 -13.21 -11.80
N SER A 2 -9.48 -12.62 -12.61
CA SER A 2 -10.78 -13.20 -13.00
C SER A 2 -10.68 -14.56 -13.68
N ASP A 3 -9.54 -14.90 -14.28
CA ASP A 3 -9.31 -16.20 -14.91
C ASP A 3 -9.16 -17.34 -13.89
N TYR A 4 -8.86 -17.03 -12.62
CA TYR A 4 -8.78 -18.03 -11.55
C TYR A 4 -10.15 -18.49 -11.06
N ASN A 5 -11.12 -17.58 -11.00
CA ASN A 5 -12.50 -17.90 -10.68
C ASN A 5 -13.43 -16.84 -11.30
N PRO A 6 -14.22 -17.22 -12.32
CA PRO A 6 -15.14 -16.30 -12.99
C PRO A 6 -16.31 -15.84 -12.10
N ASP A 7 -16.56 -16.53 -10.97
CA ASP A 7 -17.65 -16.22 -10.05
C ASP A 7 -17.28 -15.17 -8.98
N TYR A 8 -16.04 -14.63 -8.99
CA TYR A 8 -15.66 -13.57 -8.07
C TYR A 8 -16.51 -12.32 -8.25
N SER A 9 -16.99 -11.77 -7.15
CA SER A 9 -17.53 -10.41 -7.15
C SER A 9 -16.43 -9.38 -7.38
N ASN A 10 -16.78 -8.17 -7.81
CA ASN A 10 -15.80 -7.09 -7.93
C ASN A 10 -15.13 -6.75 -6.61
N GLU A 11 -15.84 -6.92 -5.49
CA GLU A 11 -15.32 -6.69 -4.15
C GLU A 11 -14.28 -7.75 -3.76
N ASP A 12 -14.55 -9.03 -4.09
CA ASP A 12 -13.61 -10.12 -3.85
C ASP A 12 -12.33 -9.94 -4.68
N LEU A 13 -12.47 -9.57 -5.96
CA LEU A 13 -11.33 -9.28 -6.83
C LEU A 13 -10.49 -8.10 -6.33
N LEU A 14 -11.14 -7.05 -5.84
CA LEU A 14 -10.46 -5.91 -5.26
C LEU A 14 -9.70 -6.31 -3.98
N CYS A 15 -10.32 -7.12 -3.12
CA CYS A 15 -9.68 -7.65 -1.92
C CYS A 15 -8.48 -8.53 -2.25
N LEU A 16 -8.62 -9.43 -3.21
CA LEU A 16 -7.53 -10.27 -3.67
C LEU A 16 -6.35 -9.43 -4.19
N TYR A 17 -6.63 -8.42 -5.01
CA TYR A 17 -5.60 -7.51 -5.52
C TYR A 17 -4.97 -6.66 -4.40
N MET A 18 -5.78 -6.13 -3.49
CA MET A 18 -5.33 -5.34 -2.35
C MET A 18 -4.33 -6.09 -1.45
N LEU A 19 -4.59 -7.36 -1.17
CA LEU A 19 -3.74 -8.18 -0.32
C LEU A 19 -2.48 -8.66 -1.04
N THR A 20 -2.62 -9.03 -2.32
CA THR A 20 -1.58 -9.79 -3.03
C THR A 20 -0.80 -8.96 -4.05
N GLY A 21 -1.35 -7.84 -4.55
CA GLY A 21 -0.77 -7.10 -5.68
C GLY A 21 -0.60 -7.92 -6.95
N GLY A 22 -1.27 -9.08 -7.04
CA GLY A 22 -1.09 -10.05 -8.12
C GLY A 22 0.15 -10.94 -7.98
N VAL A 23 0.88 -10.88 -6.86
CA VAL A 23 2.07 -11.71 -6.61
C VAL A 23 1.66 -13.17 -6.46
N PRO A 24 2.20 -14.11 -7.30
CA PRO A 24 1.75 -15.51 -7.34
C PRO A 24 1.81 -16.22 -5.99
N ARG A 25 2.84 -15.96 -5.17
CA ARG A 25 2.98 -16.56 -3.85
C ARG A 25 1.77 -16.25 -2.95
N TYR A 26 1.35 -14.99 -2.88
CA TYR A 26 0.23 -14.58 -2.03
C TYR A 26 -1.11 -15.00 -2.60
N LEU A 27 -1.23 -15.04 -3.94
CA LEU A 27 -2.40 -15.63 -4.61
C LEU A 27 -2.57 -17.09 -4.21
N SER A 28 -1.51 -17.91 -4.33
CA SER A 28 -1.54 -19.32 -3.94
C SER A 28 -1.88 -19.49 -2.46
N LEU A 29 -1.32 -18.68 -1.56
CA LEU A 29 -1.64 -18.77 -0.13
C LEU A 29 -3.13 -18.61 0.17
N LEU A 30 -3.81 -17.69 -0.50
CA LEU A 30 -5.25 -17.47 -0.31
C LEU A 30 -6.08 -18.55 -1.02
N LEU A 31 -5.79 -18.81 -2.30
CA LEU A 31 -6.60 -19.69 -3.14
C LEU A 31 -6.44 -21.16 -2.75
N ASP A 32 -5.23 -21.65 -2.48
CA ASP A 32 -4.96 -23.00 -2.02
C ASP A 32 -5.50 -23.22 -0.59
N GLY A 33 -5.58 -22.14 0.20
CA GLY A 33 -6.23 -22.10 1.52
C GLY A 33 -7.76 -22.06 1.46
N GLY A 34 -8.37 -21.95 0.27
CA GLY A 34 -9.82 -21.91 0.09
C GLY A 34 -10.47 -20.58 0.45
N ALA A 35 -9.71 -19.48 0.47
CA ALA A 35 -10.21 -18.14 0.75
C ALA A 35 -10.62 -17.46 -0.57
N TYR A 36 -11.91 -17.47 -0.89
CA TYR A 36 -12.44 -16.95 -2.16
C TYR A 36 -13.27 -15.68 -2.01
N THR A 37 -13.79 -15.39 -0.83
CA THR A 37 -14.52 -14.16 -0.55
C THR A 37 -13.65 -13.15 0.20
N LYS A 38 -14.03 -11.88 0.14
CA LYS A 38 -13.37 -10.82 0.91
C LYS A 38 -13.17 -11.20 2.39
N ASP A 39 -14.24 -11.68 3.03
CA ASP A 39 -14.20 -12.00 4.45
C ASP A 39 -13.25 -13.18 4.75
N GLU A 40 -13.26 -14.20 3.89
CA GLU A 40 -12.33 -15.35 4.00
C GLU A 40 -10.87 -14.91 3.76
N MET A 41 -10.63 -14.04 2.78
CA MET A 41 -9.29 -13.52 2.49
C MET A 41 -8.74 -12.65 3.64
N ILE A 42 -9.55 -11.74 4.19
CA ILE A 42 -9.17 -10.93 5.35
C ILE A 42 -8.93 -11.84 6.56
N LYS A 43 -9.79 -12.83 6.77
CA LYS A 43 -9.60 -13.82 7.83
C LYS A 43 -8.27 -14.56 7.66
N ALA A 44 -7.99 -15.12 6.48
CA ALA A 44 -6.75 -15.84 6.20
C ALA A 44 -5.50 -14.95 6.36
N ALA A 45 -5.58 -13.67 5.98
CA ALA A 45 -4.49 -12.72 6.14
C ALA A 45 -4.21 -12.35 7.61
N THR A 46 -5.22 -12.46 8.49
CA THR A 46 -5.12 -12.09 9.91
C THR A 46 -5.09 -13.27 10.87
N GLU A 47 -5.03 -14.51 10.39
CA GLU A 47 -4.93 -15.72 11.24
C GLU A 47 -3.51 -15.92 11.81
N PRO A 48 -3.38 -16.67 12.92
CA PRO A 48 -2.07 -17.05 13.46
C PRO A 48 -1.16 -17.66 12.39
N TYR A 49 0.10 -17.25 12.39
CA TYR A 49 1.13 -17.74 11.47
C TYR A 49 0.90 -17.37 9.98
N SER A 50 -0.07 -16.52 9.68
CA SER A 50 -0.25 -16.04 8.32
C SER A 50 1.01 -15.31 7.82
N PRO A 51 1.52 -15.63 6.62
CA PRO A 51 2.65 -14.91 6.03
C PRO A 51 2.41 -13.41 5.86
N PHE A 52 1.16 -12.98 5.75
CA PHE A 52 0.78 -11.55 5.72
C PHE A 52 1.15 -10.80 7.02
N LEU A 53 1.34 -11.50 8.14
CA LEU A 53 1.72 -10.90 9.42
C LEU A 53 3.24 -10.75 9.59
N SER A 54 4.07 -11.39 8.76
CA SER A 54 5.53 -11.44 8.97
C SER A 54 6.38 -11.15 7.73
N ASP A 55 5.97 -11.62 6.53
CA ASP A 55 6.82 -11.59 5.33
C ASP A 55 7.39 -10.21 5.02
N ALA A 56 6.56 -9.16 5.05
CA ALA A 56 7.00 -7.80 4.77
C ALA A 56 8.10 -7.33 5.74
N LYS A 57 7.97 -7.68 7.03
CA LYS A 57 8.98 -7.40 8.05
C LYS A 57 10.28 -8.15 7.76
N ASP A 58 10.19 -9.44 7.49
CA ASP A 58 11.36 -10.31 7.33
C ASP A 58 12.17 -9.94 6.08
N ILE A 59 11.49 -9.63 4.98
CA ILE A 59 12.11 -9.13 3.75
C ILE A 59 12.86 -7.83 4.03
N LEU A 60 12.22 -6.84 4.64
CA LEU A 60 12.85 -5.55 4.92
C LEU A 60 13.98 -5.64 5.94
N LEU A 61 13.86 -6.48 6.97
CA LEU A 61 14.95 -6.68 7.94
C LEU A 61 16.19 -7.29 7.29
N SER A 62 16.01 -8.20 6.32
CA SER A 62 17.13 -8.79 5.59
C SER A 62 17.91 -7.78 4.75
N GLU A 63 17.25 -6.74 4.25
CA GLU A 63 17.84 -5.71 3.39
C GLU A 63 18.35 -4.50 4.17
N ILE A 64 17.58 -4.01 5.16
CA ILE A 64 17.88 -2.77 5.90
C ILE A 64 18.88 -3.03 7.05
N GLY A 65 18.82 -4.20 7.68
CA GLY A 65 19.66 -4.53 8.81
C GLY A 65 19.23 -3.86 10.11
N LYS A 66 20.21 -3.50 10.98
CA LYS A 66 19.96 -3.10 12.38
C LYS A 66 19.22 -1.76 12.56
N ASP A 67 19.31 -0.86 11.60
CA ASP A 67 18.72 0.49 11.70
C ASP A 67 17.27 0.56 11.21
N TYR A 68 16.56 -0.57 11.19
CA TYR A 68 15.22 -0.70 10.60
C TYR A 68 14.15 0.18 11.25
N THR A 69 14.27 0.51 12.52
CA THR A 69 13.22 1.19 13.30
C THR A 69 12.74 2.49 12.65
N ILE A 70 13.66 3.33 12.18
CA ILE A 70 13.30 4.60 11.55
C ILE A 70 12.61 4.38 10.20
N TYR A 71 13.08 3.41 9.42
CA TYR A 71 12.47 3.08 8.13
C TYR A 71 11.05 2.54 8.31
N PHE A 72 10.83 1.68 9.30
CA PHE A 72 9.51 1.13 9.62
C PHE A 72 8.54 2.22 10.09
N SER A 73 9.02 3.17 10.92
CA SER A 73 8.22 4.33 11.34
C SER A 73 7.81 5.18 10.12
N ILE A 74 8.72 5.43 9.18
CA ILE A 74 8.41 6.18 7.95
C ILE A 74 7.37 5.43 7.10
N LEU A 75 7.55 4.12 6.89
CA LEU A 75 6.62 3.30 6.11
C LEU A 75 5.24 3.22 6.75
N SER A 76 5.16 3.12 8.09
CA SER A 76 3.88 3.17 8.81
C SER A 76 3.17 4.50 8.60
N LEU A 77 3.88 5.62 8.72
CA LEU A 77 3.30 6.94 8.48
C LEU A 77 2.81 7.10 7.04
N ILE A 78 3.58 6.63 6.04
CA ILE A 78 3.13 6.65 4.64
C ILE A 78 1.86 5.81 4.47
N ALA A 79 1.78 4.63 5.08
CA ALA A 79 0.60 3.77 5.04
C ALA A 79 -0.62 4.37 5.76
N GLU A 80 -0.40 5.25 6.74
CA GLU A 80 -1.44 6.00 7.45
C GLU A 80 -1.91 7.25 6.68
N GLY A 81 -1.16 7.69 5.65
CA GLY A 81 -1.52 8.84 4.83
C GLY A 81 -0.64 10.08 4.99
N TYR A 82 0.42 10.05 5.81
CA TYR A 82 1.45 11.10 5.87
C TYR A 82 2.39 10.94 4.68
N THR A 83 2.05 11.54 3.57
CA THR A 83 2.69 11.24 2.27
C THR A 83 3.76 12.24 1.86
N THR A 84 3.91 13.35 2.56
CA THR A 84 4.96 14.35 2.30
C THR A 84 6.09 14.24 3.33
N GLN A 85 7.32 14.61 2.92
CA GLN A 85 8.47 14.64 3.84
C GLN A 85 8.20 15.55 5.04
N SER A 86 7.56 16.69 4.83
CA SER A 86 7.28 17.66 5.90
C SER A 86 6.36 17.11 6.98
N GLU A 87 5.34 16.35 6.59
CA GLU A 87 4.42 15.67 7.52
C GLU A 87 5.17 14.61 8.33
N ILE A 88 5.94 13.76 7.63
CA ILE A 88 6.74 12.70 8.25
C ILE A 88 7.77 13.27 9.22
N ASP A 89 8.51 14.32 8.82
CA ASP A 89 9.48 15.01 9.67
C ASP A 89 8.82 15.60 10.93
N SER A 90 7.61 16.15 10.78
CA SER A 90 6.84 16.72 11.90
C SER A 90 6.47 15.68 12.94
N VAL A 91 6.07 14.47 12.52
CA VAL A 91 5.69 13.39 13.44
C VAL A 91 6.92 12.74 14.07
N ILE A 92 7.96 12.47 13.28
CA ILE A 92 9.19 11.82 13.77
C ILE A 92 10.06 12.77 14.61
N GLY A 93 9.90 14.08 14.42
CA GLY A 93 10.68 15.10 15.16
C GLY A 93 12.11 15.30 14.64
N LYS A 94 12.46 14.81 13.47
CA LYS A 94 13.77 15.00 12.81
C LYS A 94 13.66 14.94 11.30
N ASN A 95 14.69 15.42 10.59
CA ASN A 95 14.75 15.32 9.14
C ASN A 95 14.90 13.85 8.69
N THR A 96 13.98 13.40 7.85
CA THR A 96 13.93 12.03 7.32
C THR A 96 14.35 11.89 5.87
N GLY A 97 14.76 12.98 5.21
CA GLY A 97 15.04 13.01 3.78
C GLY A 97 16.01 11.92 3.30
N ALA A 98 17.14 11.71 4.02
CA ALA A 98 18.13 10.68 3.66
C ALA A 98 17.56 9.24 3.79
N TYR A 99 16.64 9.01 4.73
CA TYR A 99 15.97 7.70 4.90
C TYR A 99 14.96 7.47 3.79
N ILE A 100 14.16 8.48 3.45
CA ILE A 100 13.19 8.44 2.35
C ILE A 100 13.92 8.21 1.03
N GLU A 101 15.03 8.89 0.77
CA GLU A 101 15.86 8.69 -0.42
C GLU A 101 16.37 7.25 -0.54
N LYS A 102 16.78 6.63 0.56
CA LYS A 102 17.19 5.22 0.57
C LYS A 102 16.01 4.28 0.33
N LEU A 103 14.84 4.53 0.92
CA LEU A 103 13.63 3.76 0.67
C LEU A 103 13.21 3.80 -0.79
N GLU A 104 13.37 4.96 -1.47
CA GLU A 104 13.06 5.11 -2.90
C GLU A 104 14.13 4.48 -3.80
N ASN A 105 15.41 4.84 -3.60
CA ASN A 105 16.45 4.61 -4.60
C ASN A 105 17.32 3.37 -4.33
N ILE A 106 17.39 2.88 -3.10
CA ILE A 106 18.20 1.73 -2.71
C ILE A 106 17.31 0.51 -2.47
N PHE A 107 16.33 0.64 -1.58
CA PHE A 107 15.43 -0.46 -1.24
C PHE A 107 14.26 -0.59 -2.22
N CYS A 108 13.95 0.46 -2.99
CA CYS A 108 12.88 0.47 -4.01
C CYS A 108 11.50 0.05 -3.45
N VAL A 109 11.21 0.39 -2.20
CA VAL A 109 9.94 0.03 -1.53
C VAL A 109 8.90 1.12 -1.58
N ILE A 110 9.32 2.36 -1.85
CA ILE A 110 8.42 3.49 -2.07
C ILE A 110 8.67 4.13 -3.42
N ARG A 111 7.65 4.80 -3.94
CA ARG A 111 7.76 5.65 -5.13
C ARG A 111 7.24 7.04 -4.84
N LYS A 112 7.75 7.99 -5.62
CA LYS A 112 7.36 9.39 -5.57
C LYS A 112 6.31 9.67 -6.63
N ASN A 113 5.10 10.04 -6.19
CA ASN A 113 4.03 10.52 -7.06
C ASN A 113 4.04 12.04 -7.11
N LYS A 114 3.91 12.60 -8.29
CA LYS A 114 3.80 14.05 -8.52
C LYS A 114 2.51 14.35 -9.26
N PRO A 115 1.87 15.50 -8.96
CA PRO A 115 0.69 15.89 -9.71
C PRO A 115 1.07 16.19 -11.15
N LEU A 116 0.18 15.86 -12.08
CA LEU A 116 0.30 16.25 -13.48
C LEU A 116 0.53 17.76 -13.58
N PHE A 117 1.23 18.20 -14.64
CA PHE A 117 1.58 19.59 -14.91
C PHE A 117 2.51 20.22 -13.86
N SER A 118 3.05 19.46 -12.91
CA SER A 118 4.06 19.97 -11.99
C SER A 118 5.45 19.99 -12.63
N SER A 119 6.29 20.96 -12.23
CA SER A 119 7.69 20.98 -12.65
C SER A 119 8.45 19.78 -12.08
N LYS A 120 9.58 19.41 -12.73
CA LYS A 120 10.44 18.32 -12.23
C LYS A 120 10.96 18.59 -10.80
N GLU A 121 11.11 19.84 -10.43
CA GLU A 121 11.61 20.30 -9.12
C GLU A 121 10.49 20.50 -8.09
N SER A 122 9.24 20.18 -8.43
CA SER A 122 8.10 20.37 -7.55
C SER A 122 8.29 19.62 -6.23
N ARG A 123 8.14 20.36 -5.12
CA ARG A 123 8.12 19.80 -3.75
C ARG A 123 6.77 19.18 -3.39
N ARG A 124 5.79 19.22 -4.29
CA ARG A 124 4.43 18.69 -4.12
C ARG A 124 4.37 17.19 -4.46
N ALA A 125 5.31 16.44 -3.95
CA ALA A 125 5.33 15.01 -4.19
C ALA A 125 4.80 14.27 -2.99
N HIS A 126 4.01 13.24 -3.26
CA HIS A 126 3.52 12.29 -2.27
C HIS A 126 4.29 10.98 -2.41
N TRP A 127 4.66 10.41 -1.28
CA TRP A 127 5.29 9.10 -1.22
C TRP A 127 4.26 8.01 -1.07
N GLU A 128 4.50 6.89 -1.72
CA GLU A 128 3.61 5.74 -1.73
C GLU A 128 4.42 4.44 -1.63
N ILE A 129 3.96 3.50 -0.83
CA ILE A 129 4.51 2.14 -0.79
C ILE A 129 4.10 1.41 -2.08
N ILE A 130 5.03 0.71 -2.72
CA ILE A 130 4.79 0.05 -4.02
C ILE A 130 4.08 -1.29 -3.83
N ASP A 131 4.59 -2.11 -2.92
CA ASP A 131 4.15 -3.48 -2.71
C ASP A 131 2.86 -3.55 -1.88
N ALA A 132 1.89 -4.34 -2.33
CA ALA A 132 0.58 -4.46 -1.70
C ALA A 132 0.65 -5.11 -0.32
N ASN A 133 1.47 -6.17 -0.16
CA ASN A 133 1.64 -6.83 1.13
C ASN A 133 2.32 -5.89 2.14
N MET A 134 3.32 -5.11 1.71
CA MET A 134 3.95 -4.09 2.55
C MET A 134 2.95 -2.99 2.95
N LYS A 135 2.07 -2.54 2.02
CA LYS A 135 1.00 -1.58 2.35
C LYS A 135 0.10 -2.14 3.45
N PHE A 136 -0.37 -3.38 3.29
CA PHE A 136 -1.21 -4.05 4.27
C PHE A 136 -0.49 -4.19 5.62
N TYR A 137 0.76 -4.65 5.61
CA TYR A 137 1.57 -4.84 6.81
C TYR A 137 1.76 -3.52 7.59
N PHE A 138 2.21 -2.46 6.94
CA PHE A 138 2.46 -1.18 7.60
C PHE A 138 1.18 -0.43 7.99
N ARG A 139 0.06 -0.68 7.31
CA ARG A 139 -1.22 -0.08 7.67
C ARG A 139 -1.90 -0.77 8.86
N PHE A 140 -1.85 -2.09 8.91
CA PHE A 140 -2.64 -2.86 9.86
C PHE A 140 -1.83 -3.69 10.84
N VAL A 141 -0.74 -4.30 10.42
CA VAL A 141 0.01 -5.26 11.23
C VAL A 141 1.02 -4.55 12.14
N TYR A 142 1.87 -3.73 11.57
CA TYR A 142 2.93 -3.04 12.30
C TYR A 142 2.42 -2.15 13.45
N PRO A 143 1.38 -1.32 13.26
CA PRO A 143 0.84 -0.49 14.35
C PRO A 143 0.13 -1.30 15.45
N ASN A 144 -0.27 -2.53 15.15
CA ASN A 144 -1.04 -3.41 16.03
C ASN A 144 -0.26 -4.65 16.48
N GLN A 145 1.07 -4.61 16.51
CA GLN A 145 1.90 -5.77 16.91
C GLN A 145 1.58 -6.28 18.33
N ASN A 146 1.16 -5.39 19.22
CA ASN A 146 0.69 -5.77 20.55
C ASN A 146 -0.51 -6.71 20.52
N LEU A 147 -1.42 -6.57 19.56
CA LEU A 147 -2.56 -7.49 19.39
C LEU A 147 -2.09 -8.88 18.95
N ILE A 148 -1.07 -8.94 18.09
CA ILE A 148 -0.49 -10.19 17.62
C ILE A 148 0.25 -10.91 18.77
N GLU A 149 1.05 -10.18 19.56
CA GLU A 149 1.75 -10.70 20.73
C GLU A 149 0.81 -11.23 21.81
N LEU A 150 -0.39 -10.64 21.91
CA LEU A 150 -1.46 -11.07 22.83
C LEU A 150 -2.43 -12.06 22.18
N GLU A 151 -2.14 -12.58 20.98
CA GLU A 151 -2.97 -13.52 20.22
C GLU A 151 -4.42 -13.01 19.97
N GLN A 152 -4.61 -11.68 19.92
CA GLN A 152 -5.92 -11.04 19.71
C GLN A 152 -6.21 -10.85 18.21
N PHE A 153 -6.14 -11.89 17.41
CA PHE A 153 -6.29 -11.87 15.96
C PHE A 153 -7.69 -11.40 15.50
N ASP A 154 -8.73 -11.71 16.27
CA ASP A 154 -10.08 -11.23 15.97
C ASP A 154 -10.19 -9.71 16.04
N ARG A 155 -9.51 -9.07 17.02
CA ARG A 155 -9.45 -7.61 17.12
C ARG A 155 -8.66 -6.99 15.97
N LEU A 156 -7.57 -7.63 15.55
CA LEU A 156 -6.83 -7.18 14.36
C LEU A 156 -7.73 -7.23 13.12
N ARG A 157 -8.49 -8.31 12.96
CA ARG A 157 -9.47 -8.48 11.86
C ARG A 157 -10.54 -7.39 11.88
N GLU A 158 -11.10 -7.07 13.04
CA GLU A 158 -12.08 -5.99 13.21
C GLU A 158 -11.51 -4.64 12.74
N ILE A 159 -10.24 -4.33 13.05
CA ILE A 159 -9.57 -3.13 12.60
C ILE A 159 -9.43 -3.11 11.08
N VAL A 160 -9.02 -4.23 10.47
CA VAL A 160 -8.91 -4.35 9.01
C VAL A 160 -10.28 -4.13 8.36
N CYS A 161 -11.32 -4.81 8.83
CA CYS A 161 -12.68 -4.69 8.29
C CYS A 161 -13.23 -3.26 8.43
N ARG A 162 -13.01 -2.60 9.56
CA ARG A 162 -13.46 -1.22 9.81
C ARG A 162 -12.83 -0.22 8.83
N ASP A 163 -11.54 -0.35 8.57
CA ASP A 163 -10.77 0.60 7.77
C ASP A 163 -10.63 0.15 6.30
N TYR A 164 -11.27 -0.96 5.93
CA TYR A 164 -11.16 -1.60 4.62
C TYR A 164 -11.47 -0.65 3.46
N ASP A 165 -12.62 0.05 3.52
CA ASP A 165 -13.07 0.89 2.40
C ASP A 165 -12.11 2.07 2.16
N THR A 166 -11.58 2.68 3.22
CA THR A 166 -10.58 3.74 3.11
C THR A 166 -9.27 3.23 2.51
N PHE A 167 -8.85 2.03 2.91
CA PHE A 167 -7.61 1.42 2.42
C PHE A 167 -7.73 1.00 0.96
N THR A 168 -8.84 0.39 0.58
CA THR A 168 -9.09 -0.08 -0.79
C THR A 168 -9.32 1.04 -1.78
N GLY A 169 -9.86 2.19 -1.36
CA GLY A 169 -10.04 3.35 -2.23
C GLY A 169 -8.76 3.74 -2.96
N LYS A 170 -7.66 3.90 -2.23
CA LYS A 170 -6.34 4.21 -2.84
C LYS A 170 -5.80 3.09 -3.73
N THR A 171 -6.07 1.84 -3.40
CA THR A 171 -5.67 0.70 -4.22
C THR A 171 -6.45 0.68 -5.55
N LEU A 172 -7.73 1.03 -5.50
CA LEU A 172 -8.59 1.12 -6.67
C LEU A 172 -8.15 2.23 -7.63
N GLU A 173 -7.77 3.41 -7.12
CA GLU A 173 -7.19 4.49 -7.92
C GLU A 173 -5.96 4.01 -8.70
N MET A 174 -5.04 3.33 -8.03
CA MET A 174 -3.84 2.78 -8.66
C MET A 174 -4.17 1.73 -9.72
N TYR A 175 -5.09 0.83 -9.44
CA TYR A 175 -5.54 -0.18 -10.38
C TYR A 175 -6.10 0.45 -11.66
N PHE A 176 -6.93 1.49 -11.53
CA PHE A 176 -7.47 2.19 -12.70
C PHE A 176 -6.38 2.94 -13.49
N ILE A 177 -5.39 3.53 -12.83
CA ILE A 177 -4.26 4.16 -13.52
C ILE A 177 -3.48 3.11 -14.31
N GLU A 178 -3.22 1.94 -13.76
CA GLU A 178 -2.53 0.84 -14.45
C GLU A 178 -3.36 0.33 -15.64
N LEU A 179 -4.64 0.10 -15.44
CA LEU A 179 -5.56 -0.33 -16.50
C LEU A 179 -5.62 0.67 -17.66
N LEU A 180 -5.67 1.97 -17.37
CA LEU A 180 -5.67 3.01 -18.37
C LEU A 180 -4.33 3.10 -19.11
N LYS A 181 -3.20 2.88 -18.42
CA LYS A 181 -1.87 2.80 -19.04
C LYS A 181 -1.80 1.65 -20.04
N GLU A 182 -2.31 0.47 -19.67
CA GLU A 182 -2.36 -0.70 -20.55
C GLU A 182 -3.24 -0.46 -21.78
N LYS A 183 -4.39 0.21 -21.59
CA LYS A 183 -5.29 0.56 -22.68
C LYS A 183 -4.62 1.50 -23.69
N GLY A 184 -3.73 2.36 -23.24
CA GLY A 184 -3.04 3.35 -24.09
C GLY A 184 -3.96 4.43 -24.63
N GLY A 185 -3.44 5.24 -25.57
CA GLY A 185 -4.20 6.33 -26.20
C GLY A 185 -4.15 7.65 -25.43
N PHE A 186 -3.31 7.74 -24.38
CA PHE A 186 -3.14 8.95 -23.59
C PHE A 186 -1.72 9.48 -23.71
N SER A 187 -1.59 10.78 -23.95
CA SER A 187 -0.30 11.49 -23.92
C SER A 187 0.16 11.78 -22.50
N MET A 188 -0.78 11.96 -21.57
CA MET A 188 -0.54 12.13 -20.16
C MET A 188 -1.61 11.41 -19.34
N LEU A 189 -1.21 10.79 -18.22
CA LEU A 189 -2.11 10.10 -17.30
C LEU A 189 -1.53 10.12 -15.88
N GLY A 190 -2.32 10.53 -14.90
CA GLY A 190 -1.93 10.53 -13.49
C GLY A 190 -2.83 11.40 -12.63
N PRO A 191 -2.51 11.50 -11.33
CA PRO A 191 -3.26 12.34 -10.40
C PRO A 191 -2.94 13.84 -10.58
N TRP A 192 -3.83 14.67 -10.10
CA TRP A 192 -3.60 16.11 -10.03
C TRP A 192 -4.09 16.65 -8.68
N TRP A 193 -3.28 17.53 -8.07
CA TRP A 193 -3.64 18.31 -6.88
C TRP A 193 -3.07 19.71 -6.95
N ASP A 194 -3.74 20.63 -6.28
CA ASP A 194 -3.33 22.03 -6.24
C ASP A 194 -2.09 22.26 -5.33
N SER A 195 -1.58 23.49 -5.32
CA SER A 195 -0.39 23.84 -4.54
C SER A 195 -0.61 23.80 -3.01
N LYS A 196 -1.85 23.80 -2.57
CA LYS A 196 -2.22 23.77 -1.14
C LYS A 196 -2.71 22.39 -0.70
N GLY A 197 -2.87 21.42 -1.62
CA GLY A 197 -3.43 20.10 -1.33
C GLY A 197 -4.91 20.15 -0.92
N GLN A 198 -5.64 21.21 -1.31
CA GLN A 198 -7.05 21.38 -0.95
C GLN A 198 -8.00 20.77 -1.99
N ASN A 199 -7.54 20.66 -3.22
CA ASN A 199 -8.29 20.08 -4.33
C ASN A 199 -7.43 18.98 -4.97
N GLU A 200 -8.02 17.81 -5.15
CA GLU A 200 -7.39 16.64 -5.75
C GLU A 200 -8.32 16.03 -6.79
N ILE A 201 -7.73 15.50 -7.85
CA ILE A 201 -8.40 14.68 -8.87
C ILE A 201 -7.54 13.41 -8.99
N ASP A 202 -8.13 12.28 -8.69
CA ASP A 202 -7.42 11.00 -8.60
C ASP A 202 -6.84 10.59 -9.95
N ILE A 203 -7.57 10.82 -11.04
CA ILE A 203 -7.16 10.43 -12.38
C ILE A 203 -7.50 11.54 -13.38
N VAL A 204 -6.47 12.08 -14.01
CA VAL A 204 -6.56 13.00 -15.15
C VAL A 204 -5.87 12.34 -16.34
N SER A 205 -6.50 12.39 -17.49
CA SER A 205 -5.93 11.92 -18.76
C SER A 205 -5.99 13.01 -19.82
N ILE A 206 -5.02 13.03 -20.71
CA ILE A 206 -5.01 13.85 -21.93
C ILE A 206 -4.85 12.88 -23.10
N ASP A 207 -5.76 12.96 -24.05
CA ASP A 207 -5.70 12.17 -25.27
C ASP A 207 -4.47 12.56 -26.10
N SER A 208 -3.95 11.61 -26.87
CA SER A 208 -2.78 11.78 -27.74
C SER A 208 -3.13 12.41 -29.09
#